data_9abff16a3ba9e8aa230b5683d9827974
#
_entry.id   9abff16a3ba9e8aa230b5683d9827974
#
_cell.length_a   1.000
_cell.length_b   1.000
_cell.length_c   1.000
_cell.angle_alpha   90.00
_cell.angle_beta   90.00
_cell.angle_gamma   90.00
#
_symmetry.space_group_name_H-M   'P 1'
#
loop_
_entity.id
_entity.type
_entity.pdbx_description
1 polymer ?
#
loop_
_entity_poly.entity_id
_entity_poly.type
_entity_poly.pdbx_seq_one_letter_code
_entity_poly.pdbx_strand_id
1 'polypeptide(L)'
;MQNQNGTNITIAWKNAVQFFLQDCKSRNLTKGTIRRYRNGLGKLNQHLVDQQVQWDELCPDLFHNRIIPSMLDEGLALRTVNCNLCVYKELFKFLFTEGWMESNIAITLKPFKVQPSFAHTFTDEQLHQLLIQPNRTTFTGLRNYVMMLTLLDTGIRLKELAGIQIQDLLFDEGVIQIQKGKGRKFRLVPIQSVLAEMLQHYLLERGTLNHNFLWITLDNTPFQAGGIRMMIARYCSTANIQGVQCSCHTFRHTFAKKYLMNGGDIFTLKSILGHERIETTEMYVELFSRDLHIQHEKFSPIEHLADDFPFAFDESKVSGE
;
A
#
# COMPACT_ATOMS: atom_id res chain seq x y z
N MET A 1 7.70 48.57 -25.93
CA MET A 1 6.57 48.51 -24.98
C MET A 1 7.05 47.83 -23.73
N GLN A 2 7.19 48.59 -22.66
CA GLN A 2 7.73 48.15 -21.39
C GLN A 2 6.77 47.17 -20.73
N ASN A 3 7.25 45.94 -20.44
CA ASN A 3 6.52 44.98 -19.58
C ASN A 3 6.61 45.46 -18.12
N GLN A 4 5.62 46.21 -17.72
CA GLN A 4 5.25 46.32 -16.31
C GLN A 4 4.56 45.03 -15.91
N ASN A 5 5.04 44.38 -14.87
CA ASN A 5 4.30 43.65 -13.85
C ASN A 5 5.08 42.41 -13.41
N GLY A 6 5.84 42.55 -12.34
CA GLY A 6 6.14 41.44 -11.45
C GLY A 6 4.79 40.91 -10.95
N THR A 7 4.29 39.90 -11.60
CA THR A 7 3.04 39.26 -11.21
C THR A 7 3.26 38.63 -9.84
N ASN A 8 2.52 39.11 -8.84
CA ASN A 8 2.60 38.56 -7.48
C ASN A 8 2.50 37.03 -7.56
N ILE A 9 3.56 36.34 -7.17
CA ILE A 9 3.66 34.86 -7.28
C ILE A 9 2.43 34.17 -6.70
N THR A 10 1.85 34.71 -5.65
CA THR A 10 0.68 34.13 -4.96
C THR A 10 -0.54 34.06 -5.88
N ILE A 11 -0.76 35.07 -6.73
CA ILE A 11 -1.90 35.08 -7.64
C ILE A 11 -1.63 34.18 -8.84
N ALA A 12 -0.45 34.29 -9.47
CA ALA A 12 -0.07 33.44 -10.59
C ALA A 12 -0.06 31.94 -10.18
N TRP A 13 0.53 31.64 -9.04
CA TRP A 13 0.56 30.30 -8.49
C TRP A 13 -0.84 29.73 -8.22
N LYS A 14 -1.70 30.49 -7.55
CA LYS A 14 -3.08 30.07 -7.25
C LYS A 14 -3.85 29.74 -8.53
N ASN A 15 -3.73 30.55 -9.56
CA ASN A 15 -4.38 30.33 -10.85
C ASN A 15 -3.83 29.08 -11.55
N ALA A 16 -2.51 28.90 -11.59
CA ALA A 16 -1.84 27.74 -12.17
C ALA A 16 -2.28 26.42 -11.49
N VAL A 17 -2.28 26.40 -10.14
CA VAL A 17 -2.72 25.24 -9.37
C VAL A 17 -4.20 24.94 -9.57
N GLN A 18 -5.04 25.98 -9.61
CA GLN A 18 -6.48 25.81 -9.85
C GLN A 18 -6.74 25.22 -11.24
N PHE A 19 -6.08 25.73 -12.26
CA PHE A 19 -6.20 25.25 -13.63
C PHE A 19 -5.73 23.80 -13.76
N PHE A 20 -4.58 23.44 -13.20
CA PHE A 20 -4.09 22.08 -13.14
C PHE A 20 -5.06 21.12 -12.41
N LEU A 21 -5.61 21.53 -11.27
CA LEU A 21 -6.56 20.68 -10.53
C LEU A 21 -7.89 20.52 -11.27
N GLN A 22 -8.28 21.50 -12.09
CA GLN A 22 -9.44 21.39 -12.99
C GLN A 22 -9.17 20.40 -14.13
N ASP A 23 -8.01 20.46 -14.77
CA ASP A 23 -7.57 19.47 -15.75
C ASP A 23 -7.56 18.05 -15.14
N CYS A 24 -7.01 17.89 -13.92
CA CYS A 24 -7.04 16.62 -13.22
C CYS A 24 -8.47 16.07 -13.01
N LYS A 25 -9.46 16.93 -12.81
CA LYS A 25 -10.87 16.53 -12.69
C LYS A 25 -11.44 16.14 -14.06
N SER A 26 -11.18 16.91 -15.12
CA SER A 26 -11.64 16.60 -16.48
C SER A 26 -11.09 15.27 -16.97
N ARG A 27 -9.84 14.93 -16.64
CA ARG A 27 -9.19 13.63 -16.88
C ARG A 27 -9.71 12.53 -15.95
N ASN A 28 -10.72 12.80 -15.14
CA ASN A 28 -11.35 11.83 -14.24
C ASN A 28 -10.39 11.17 -13.24
N LEU A 29 -9.38 11.89 -12.75
CA LEU A 29 -8.48 11.39 -11.71
C LEU A 29 -9.22 11.14 -10.40
N THR A 30 -8.74 10.17 -9.60
CA THR A 30 -9.39 9.82 -8.35
C THR A 30 -9.35 10.98 -7.34
N LYS A 31 -10.38 11.09 -6.49
CA LYS A 31 -10.41 12.08 -5.39
C LYS A 31 -9.14 12.00 -4.51
N GLY A 32 -8.57 10.78 -4.32
CA GLY A 32 -7.33 10.58 -3.58
C GLY A 32 -6.11 11.18 -4.28
N THR A 33 -6.00 11.02 -5.61
CA THR A 33 -4.92 11.62 -6.42
C THR A 33 -5.00 13.15 -6.39
N ILE A 34 -6.20 13.70 -6.63
CA ILE A 34 -6.41 15.15 -6.59
C ILE A 34 -6.07 15.74 -5.21
N ARG A 35 -6.46 15.05 -4.12
CA ARG A 35 -6.09 15.47 -2.76
C ARG A 35 -4.58 15.43 -2.54
N ARG A 36 -3.89 14.39 -3.04
CA ARG A 36 -2.43 14.30 -2.95
C ARG A 36 -1.76 15.46 -3.69
N TYR A 37 -2.22 15.78 -4.91
CA TYR A 37 -1.71 16.93 -5.66
C TYR A 37 -1.94 18.24 -4.91
N ARG A 38 -3.16 18.49 -4.44
CA ARG A 38 -3.46 19.70 -3.66
C ARG A 38 -2.56 19.85 -2.43
N ASN A 39 -2.34 18.77 -1.68
CA ASN A 39 -1.50 18.82 -0.49
C ASN A 39 -0.02 19.07 -0.83
N GLY A 40 0.52 18.39 -1.84
CA GLY A 40 1.91 18.58 -2.28
C GLY A 40 2.14 20.00 -2.86
N LEU A 41 1.20 20.50 -3.67
CA LEU A 41 1.28 21.86 -4.23
C LEU A 41 1.07 22.93 -3.16
N GLY A 42 0.27 22.65 -2.12
CA GLY A 42 0.17 23.53 -0.96
C GLY A 42 1.51 23.68 -0.21
N LYS A 43 2.25 22.59 -0.05
CA LYS A 43 3.60 22.61 0.53
C LYS A 43 4.59 23.39 -0.34
N LEU A 44 4.56 23.18 -1.67
CA LEU A 44 5.40 23.95 -2.57
C LEU A 44 5.09 25.44 -2.48
N ASN A 45 3.80 25.81 -2.47
CA ASN A 45 3.41 27.20 -2.28
C ASN A 45 3.97 27.81 -1.00
N GLN A 46 3.98 27.06 0.11
CA GLN A 46 4.57 27.53 1.37
C GLN A 46 6.05 27.82 1.21
N HIS A 47 6.83 26.90 0.64
CA HIS A 47 8.27 27.14 0.37
C HIS A 47 8.52 28.35 -0.54
N LEU A 48 7.69 28.51 -1.60
CA LEU A 48 7.84 29.65 -2.51
C LEU A 48 7.55 30.98 -1.81
N VAL A 49 6.53 31.04 -0.96
CA VAL A 49 6.18 32.24 -0.18
C VAL A 49 7.24 32.54 0.87
N ASP A 50 7.67 31.56 1.66
CA ASP A 50 8.66 31.72 2.73
C ASP A 50 10.01 32.18 2.19
N GLN A 51 10.35 31.78 0.96
CA GLN A 51 11.59 32.17 0.28
C GLN A 51 11.42 33.39 -0.63
N GLN A 52 10.26 34.04 -0.64
CA GLN A 52 9.92 35.23 -1.42
C GLN A 52 10.21 35.10 -2.93
N VAL A 53 10.01 33.88 -3.47
CA VAL A 53 10.25 33.56 -4.89
C VAL A 53 9.23 34.27 -5.77
N GLN A 54 9.65 34.84 -6.89
CA GLN A 54 8.75 35.37 -7.91
C GLN A 54 8.41 34.31 -8.96
N TRP A 55 7.34 34.54 -9.73
CA TRP A 55 6.88 33.57 -10.74
C TRP A 55 7.92 33.32 -11.85
N ASP A 56 8.61 34.36 -12.27
CA ASP A 56 9.67 34.36 -13.28
C ASP A 56 11.00 33.74 -12.82
N GLU A 57 11.18 33.62 -11.51
CA GLU A 57 12.32 32.91 -10.90
C GLU A 57 12.16 31.40 -10.90
N LEU A 58 10.98 30.88 -11.28
CA LEU A 58 10.74 29.45 -11.32
C LEU A 58 11.59 28.77 -12.41
N CYS A 59 12.71 28.19 -12.00
CA CYS A 59 13.67 27.52 -12.87
C CYS A 59 14.21 26.24 -12.19
N PRO A 60 14.91 25.36 -12.91
CA PRO A 60 15.52 24.15 -12.33
C PRO A 60 16.44 24.42 -11.15
N ASP A 61 17.26 25.48 -11.24
CA ASP A 61 18.25 25.82 -10.22
C ASP A 61 17.61 26.21 -8.89
N LEU A 62 16.47 26.88 -8.92
CA LEU A 62 15.67 27.17 -7.73
C LEU A 62 15.32 25.90 -6.96
N PHE A 63 14.90 24.86 -7.69
CA PHE A 63 14.53 23.59 -7.05
C PHE A 63 15.74 22.88 -6.46
N HIS A 64 16.85 22.80 -7.20
CA HIS A 64 18.05 22.10 -6.75
C HIS A 64 18.75 22.83 -5.61
N ASN A 65 18.81 24.16 -5.66
CA ASN A 65 19.62 24.95 -4.73
C ASN A 65 18.85 25.50 -3.52
N ARG A 66 17.50 25.55 -3.59
CA ARG A 66 16.69 26.15 -2.52
C ARG A 66 15.56 25.27 -2.05
N ILE A 67 14.66 24.79 -2.91
CA ILE A 67 13.44 24.08 -2.50
C ILE A 67 13.76 22.68 -1.95
N ILE A 68 14.56 21.90 -2.68
CA ILE A 68 14.94 20.54 -2.24
C ILE A 68 15.77 20.57 -0.94
N PRO A 69 16.82 21.41 -0.82
CA PRO A 69 17.54 21.57 0.44
C PRO A 69 16.63 21.96 1.60
N SER A 70 15.73 22.94 1.43
CA SER A 70 14.78 23.35 2.47
C SER A 70 13.90 22.19 2.95
N MET A 71 13.40 21.33 2.04
CA MET A 71 12.65 20.14 2.44
C MET A 71 13.48 19.13 3.23
N LEU A 72 14.78 19.02 2.94
CA LEU A 72 15.70 18.13 3.66
C LEU A 72 16.04 18.70 5.04
N ASP A 73 16.26 20.01 5.13
CA ASP A 73 16.54 20.73 6.38
C ASP A 73 15.34 20.67 7.35
N GLU A 74 14.11 20.61 6.83
CA GLU A 74 12.90 20.33 7.62
C GLU A 74 12.85 18.88 8.16
N GLY A 75 13.83 18.03 7.84
CA GLY A 75 13.89 16.63 8.26
C GLY A 75 12.95 15.69 7.50
N LEU A 76 12.48 16.09 6.31
CA LEU A 76 11.62 15.20 5.51
C LEU A 76 12.42 14.00 5.00
N ALA A 77 11.88 12.81 5.21
CA ALA A 77 12.46 11.59 4.65
C ALA A 77 12.53 11.66 3.11
N LEU A 78 13.61 11.15 2.50
CA LEU A 78 13.81 11.15 1.04
C LEU A 78 12.61 10.59 0.25
N ARG A 79 11.91 9.59 0.79
CA ARG A 79 10.68 9.06 0.19
C ARG A 79 9.57 10.11 0.12
N THR A 80 9.44 10.95 1.15
CA THR A 80 8.46 12.05 1.18
C THR A 80 8.86 13.14 0.19
N VAL A 81 10.14 13.49 0.13
CA VAL A 81 10.68 14.42 -0.88
C VAL A 81 10.36 13.90 -2.28
N ASN A 82 10.65 12.63 -2.58
CA ASN A 82 10.32 12.02 -3.87
C ASN A 82 8.83 12.08 -4.21
N CYS A 83 7.95 11.84 -3.23
CA CYS A 83 6.51 11.98 -3.42
C CYS A 83 6.10 13.40 -3.79
N ASN A 84 6.71 14.41 -3.17
CA ASN A 84 6.48 15.82 -3.48
C ASN A 84 7.04 16.16 -4.88
N LEU A 85 8.27 15.74 -5.20
CA LEU A 85 8.85 15.93 -6.53
C LEU A 85 7.99 15.33 -7.64
N CYS A 86 7.39 14.16 -7.44
CA CYS A 86 6.43 13.60 -8.41
C CYS A 86 5.22 14.51 -8.63
N VAL A 87 4.71 15.16 -7.57
CA VAL A 87 3.60 16.11 -7.69
C VAL A 87 4.02 17.36 -8.45
N TYR A 88 5.20 17.89 -8.14
CA TYR A 88 5.75 19.08 -8.80
C TYR A 88 6.00 18.82 -10.29
N LYS A 89 6.56 17.67 -10.63
CA LYS A 89 6.76 17.25 -12.03
C LYS A 89 5.46 17.25 -12.83
N GLU A 90 4.38 16.71 -12.27
CA GLU A 90 3.08 16.69 -12.95
C GLU A 90 2.53 18.10 -13.21
N LEU A 91 2.66 19.02 -12.23
CA LEU A 91 2.27 20.40 -12.42
C LEU A 91 3.11 21.08 -13.50
N PHE A 92 4.45 21.03 -13.40
CA PHE A 92 5.34 21.74 -14.32
C PHE A 92 5.29 21.17 -15.74
N LYS A 93 5.09 19.87 -15.88
CA LYS A 93 4.81 19.27 -17.18
C LYS A 93 3.52 19.82 -17.79
N PHE A 94 2.47 19.94 -17.00
CA PHE A 94 1.21 20.51 -17.42
C PHE A 94 1.37 21.99 -17.83
N LEU A 95 1.98 22.81 -16.99
CA LEU A 95 2.19 24.23 -17.26
C LEU A 95 3.03 24.48 -18.52
N PHE A 96 4.06 23.67 -18.76
CA PHE A 96 4.83 23.71 -19.98
C PHE A 96 4.00 23.33 -21.20
N THR A 97 3.19 22.27 -21.11
CA THR A 97 2.32 21.82 -22.21
C THR A 97 1.27 22.86 -22.58
N GLU A 98 0.73 23.57 -21.57
CA GLU A 98 -0.26 24.65 -21.76
C GLU A 98 0.35 26.01 -22.12
N GLY A 99 1.67 26.09 -22.31
CA GLY A 99 2.35 27.32 -22.70
C GLY A 99 2.49 28.38 -21.60
N TRP A 100 2.30 28.00 -20.32
CA TRP A 100 2.46 28.93 -19.19
C TRP A 100 3.93 29.14 -18.81
N MET A 101 4.82 28.28 -19.29
CA MET A 101 6.26 28.31 -19.02
C MET A 101 7.03 28.02 -20.29
N GLU A 102 8.15 28.75 -20.48
CA GLU A 102 9.03 28.59 -21.64
C GLU A 102 9.90 27.33 -21.54
N SER A 103 10.21 26.90 -20.33
CA SER A 103 11.05 25.72 -20.07
C SER A 103 10.33 24.67 -19.23
N ASN A 104 10.62 23.39 -19.51
CA ASN A 104 10.04 22.28 -18.76
C ASN A 104 10.91 21.91 -17.54
N ILE A 105 10.67 22.54 -16.40
CA ILE A 105 11.34 22.27 -15.13
C ILE A 105 11.20 20.78 -14.72
N ALA A 106 10.10 20.11 -15.11
CA ALA A 106 9.85 18.72 -14.69
C ALA A 106 10.93 17.73 -15.14
N ILE A 107 11.66 18.00 -16.22
CA ILE A 107 12.71 17.12 -16.76
C ILE A 107 13.88 16.99 -15.77
N THR A 108 14.22 18.07 -15.10
CA THR A 108 15.38 18.14 -14.19
C THR A 108 15.11 17.60 -12.79
N LEU A 109 13.84 17.55 -12.37
CA LEU A 109 13.45 17.05 -11.06
C LEU A 109 13.54 15.52 -10.99
N LYS A 110 14.75 15.01 -10.72
CA LYS A 110 14.98 13.56 -10.59
C LYS A 110 14.70 13.10 -9.15
N PRO A 111 14.03 11.95 -8.96
CA PRO A 111 13.86 11.38 -7.63
C PRO A 111 15.20 10.89 -7.07
N PHE A 112 15.37 11.00 -5.77
CA PHE A 112 16.50 10.40 -5.05
C PHE A 112 16.42 8.88 -5.09
N LYS A 113 17.57 8.22 -5.17
CA LYS A 113 17.64 6.78 -4.92
C LYS A 113 17.34 6.53 -3.44
N VAL A 114 16.30 5.80 -3.16
CA VAL A 114 15.93 5.38 -1.82
C VAL A 114 16.04 3.88 -1.76
N GLN A 115 16.79 3.37 -0.80
CA GLN A 115 16.84 1.93 -0.58
C GLN A 115 15.44 1.40 -0.24
N PRO A 116 15.04 0.25 -0.78
CA PRO A 116 13.81 -0.41 -0.37
C PRO A 116 13.82 -0.59 1.15
N SER A 117 12.84 -0.02 1.83
CA SER A 117 12.66 -0.33 3.25
C SER A 117 12.06 -1.72 3.35
N PHE A 118 12.62 -2.57 4.21
CA PHE A 118 12.03 -3.86 4.51
C PHE A 118 10.58 -3.68 4.96
N ALA A 119 9.69 -4.40 4.33
CA ALA A 119 8.30 -4.42 4.77
C ALA A 119 8.25 -5.19 6.09
N HIS A 120 7.98 -4.49 7.18
CA HIS A 120 7.78 -5.14 8.48
C HIS A 120 6.54 -6.03 8.40
N THR A 121 6.67 -7.27 8.88
CA THR A 121 5.59 -8.25 8.98
C THR A 121 5.35 -8.61 10.43
N PHE A 122 4.14 -9.01 10.77
CA PHE A 122 3.88 -9.58 12.11
C PHE A 122 4.54 -10.94 12.26
N THR A 123 5.06 -11.21 13.46
CA THR A 123 5.42 -12.58 13.88
C THR A 123 4.16 -13.38 14.27
N ASP A 124 4.29 -14.69 14.46
CA ASP A 124 3.16 -15.53 14.88
C ASP A 124 2.67 -15.15 16.28
N GLU A 125 3.57 -14.83 17.18
CA GLU A 125 3.26 -14.35 18.53
C GLU A 125 2.50 -13.02 18.48
N GLN A 126 2.93 -12.09 17.65
CA GLN A 126 2.25 -10.80 17.46
C GLN A 126 0.86 -10.98 16.85
N LEU A 127 0.70 -11.88 15.88
CA LEU A 127 -0.62 -12.22 15.32
C LEU A 127 -1.52 -12.82 16.40
N HIS A 128 -1.02 -13.76 17.19
CA HIS A 128 -1.78 -14.35 18.28
C HIS A 128 -2.21 -13.29 19.29
N GLN A 129 -1.28 -12.47 19.79
CA GLN A 129 -1.57 -11.36 20.70
C GLN A 129 -2.62 -10.39 20.13
N LEU A 130 -2.57 -10.11 18.84
CA LEU A 130 -3.49 -9.20 18.19
C LEU A 130 -4.89 -9.81 18.03
N LEU A 131 -4.98 -11.06 17.62
CA LEU A 131 -6.25 -11.73 17.33
C LEU A 131 -7.05 -12.12 18.60
N ILE A 132 -6.43 -12.19 19.77
CA ILE A 132 -7.14 -12.42 21.02
C ILE A 132 -7.76 -11.14 21.62
N GLN A 133 -7.39 -9.94 21.13
CA GLN A 133 -7.87 -8.68 21.68
C GLN A 133 -9.39 -8.44 21.50
N PRO A 134 -10.01 -8.74 20.35
CA PRO A 134 -11.43 -8.48 20.19
C PRO A 134 -12.29 -9.39 21.07
N ASN A 135 -13.17 -8.80 21.87
CA ASN A 135 -14.19 -9.58 22.59
C ASN A 135 -15.26 -10.09 21.61
N ARG A 136 -15.14 -11.34 21.18
CA ARG A 136 -16.00 -11.97 20.18
C ARG A 136 -17.45 -12.23 20.64
N THR A 137 -17.75 -12.02 21.94
CA THR A 137 -19.13 -12.09 22.43
C THR A 137 -19.91 -10.80 22.17
N THR A 138 -19.24 -9.76 21.69
CA THR A 138 -19.88 -8.49 21.27
C THR A 138 -19.89 -8.40 19.75
N PHE A 139 -20.94 -7.79 19.21
CA PHE A 139 -21.04 -7.55 17.78
C PHE A 139 -19.80 -6.86 17.18
N THR A 140 -19.34 -5.77 17.82
CA THR A 140 -18.17 -5.03 17.35
C THR A 140 -16.89 -5.84 17.45
N GLY A 141 -16.74 -6.64 18.49
CA GLY A 141 -15.57 -7.51 18.66
C GLY A 141 -15.55 -8.64 17.64
N LEU A 142 -16.68 -9.31 17.42
CA LEU A 142 -16.81 -10.33 16.37
C LEU A 142 -16.49 -9.74 14.99
N ARG A 143 -17.14 -8.63 14.61
CA ARG A 143 -16.85 -7.92 13.36
C ARG A 143 -15.35 -7.63 13.19
N ASN A 144 -14.72 -7.06 14.22
CA ASN A 144 -13.33 -6.63 14.15
C ASN A 144 -12.39 -7.84 14.04
N TYR A 145 -12.69 -8.92 14.73
CA TYR A 145 -11.96 -10.19 14.62
C TYR A 145 -12.03 -10.74 13.19
N VAL A 146 -13.25 -10.85 12.64
CA VAL A 146 -13.45 -11.38 11.28
C VAL A 146 -12.79 -10.50 10.22
N MET A 147 -12.80 -9.17 10.40
CA MET A 147 -12.03 -8.25 9.54
C MET A 147 -10.54 -8.53 9.55
N MET A 148 -9.94 -8.76 10.74
CA MET A 148 -8.51 -9.05 10.85
C MET A 148 -8.18 -10.42 10.24
N LEU A 149 -9.02 -11.43 10.44
CA LEU A 149 -8.88 -12.72 9.76
C LEU A 149 -8.95 -12.56 8.23
N THR A 150 -9.93 -11.78 7.73
CA THR A 150 -10.05 -11.53 6.30
C THR A 150 -8.79 -10.88 5.73
N LEU A 151 -8.19 -9.91 6.43
CA LEU A 151 -6.94 -9.30 6.00
C LEU A 151 -5.78 -10.30 6.01
N LEU A 152 -5.73 -11.17 7.00
CA LEU A 152 -4.65 -12.15 7.17
C LEU A 152 -4.73 -13.28 6.15
N ASP A 153 -5.94 -13.74 5.80
CA ASP A 153 -6.16 -14.86 4.89
C ASP A 153 -6.11 -14.46 3.41
N THR A 154 -6.41 -13.21 3.10
CA THR A 154 -6.56 -12.74 1.71
C THR A 154 -5.53 -11.70 1.26
N GLY A 155 -4.91 -11.00 2.19
CA GLY A 155 -3.99 -9.91 1.89
C GLY A 155 -4.62 -8.74 1.11
N ILE A 156 -5.95 -8.58 1.09
CA ILE A 156 -6.64 -7.51 0.35
C ILE A 156 -6.31 -6.13 0.91
N ARG A 157 -6.53 -5.09 0.08
CA ARG A 157 -6.27 -3.70 0.50
C ARG A 157 -7.37 -3.17 1.42
N LEU A 158 -7.02 -2.22 2.31
CA LEU A 158 -7.99 -1.57 3.21
C LEU A 158 -9.26 -1.06 2.51
N LYS A 159 -9.13 -0.45 1.32
CA LYS A 159 -10.30 0.04 0.58
C LYS A 159 -11.13 -1.09 -0.02
N GLU A 160 -10.48 -2.18 -0.40
CA GLU A 160 -11.14 -3.39 -0.89
C GLU A 160 -11.91 -4.02 0.26
N LEU A 161 -11.28 -4.24 1.42
CA LEU A 161 -11.96 -4.73 2.63
C LEU A 161 -13.20 -3.89 2.96
N ALA A 162 -13.06 -2.57 3.07
CA ALA A 162 -14.16 -1.67 3.43
C ALA A 162 -15.30 -1.66 2.40
N GLY A 163 -15.01 -2.03 1.15
CA GLY A 163 -15.97 -2.04 0.05
C GLY A 163 -16.67 -3.36 -0.19
N ILE A 164 -16.33 -4.43 0.54
CA ILE A 164 -16.96 -5.75 0.34
C ILE A 164 -18.46 -5.64 0.62
N GLN A 165 -19.25 -6.22 -0.27
CA GLN A 165 -20.69 -6.40 -0.13
C GLN A 165 -21.03 -7.87 0.13
N ILE A 166 -22.21 -8.14 0.69
CA ILE A 166 -22.64 -9.51 0.99
C ILE A 166 -22.62 -10.39 -0.28
N GLN A 167 -23.06 -9.85 -1.40
CA GLN A 167 -23.09 -10.53 -2.68
C GLN A 167 -21.70 -10.86 -3.27
N ASP A 168 -20.63 -10.26 -2.72
CA ASP A 168 -19.26 -10.55 -3.13
C ASP A 168 -18.71 -11.82 -2.46
N LEU A 169 -19.43 -12.38 -1.47
CA LEU A 169 -19.07 -13.60 -0.75
C LEU A 169 -19.66 -14.82 -1.47
N LEU A 170 -18.85 -15.53 -2.21
CA LEU A 170 -19.22 -16.72 -2.96
C LEU A 170 -18.79 -17.96 -2.16
N PHE A 171 -19.59 -18.32 -1.15
CA PHE A 171 -19.24 -19.39 -0.20
C PHE A 171 -19.13 -20.75 -0.85
N ASP A 172 -19.99 -21.06 -1.82
CA ASP A 172 -19.97 -22.34 -2.56
C ASP A 172 -18.67 -22.51 -3.37
N GLU A 173 -18.09 -21.40 -3.81
CA GLU A 173 -16.82 -21.37 -4.55
C GLU A 173 -15.61 -21.18 -3.63
N GLY A 174 -15.83 -20.87 -2.35
CA GLY A 174 -14.76 -20.58 -1.39
C GLY A 174 -13.96 -19.32 -1.73
N VAL A 175 -14.59 -18.27 -2.32
CA VAL A 175 -13.89 -17.06 -2.75
C VAL A 175 -14.64 -15.77 -2.37
N ILE A 176 -13.89 -14.68 -2.29
CA ILE A 176 -14.45 -13.32 -2.23
C ILE A 176 -14.16 -12.62 -3.56
N GLN A 177 -15.20 -12.05 -4.17
CA GLN A 177 -15.08 -11.24 -5.38
C GLN A 177 -14.64 -9.82 -5.01
N ILE A 178 -13.41 -9.45 -5.36
CA ILE A 178 -12.85 -8.13 -5.06
C ILE A 178 -12.89 -7.23 -6.28
N GLN A 179 -13.59 -6.11 -6.17
CA GLN A 179 -13.71 -5.11 -7.25
C GLN A 179 -12.36 -4.43 -7.51
N LYS A 180 -11.95 -4.34 -8.79
CA LYS A 180 -10.75 -3.62 -9.23
C LYS A 180 -11.13 -2.20 -9.69
N GLY A 181 -10.84 -1.20 -8.87
CA GLY A 181 -10.86 0.22 -9.27
C GLY A 181 -12.17 0.72 -9.92
N LYS A 182 -12.04 1.64 -10.90
CA LYS A 182 -13.14 2.13 -11.72
C LYS A 182 -13.31 1.22 -12.94
N GLY A 183 -14.32 0.40 -12.94
CA GLY A 183 -14.64 -0.50 -14.05
C GLY A 183 -15.07 -1.88 -13.54
N ARG A 184 -15.77 -2.66 -14.37
CA ARG A 184 -16.31 -3.97 -14.02
C ARG A 184 -15.26 -5.09 -13.89
N LYS A 185 -13.97 -4.72 -13.71
CA LYS A 185 -12.93 -5.74 -13.50
C LYS A 185 -12.91 -6.13 -12.04
N PHE A 186 -12.99 -7.40 -11.78
CA PHE A 186 -12.86 -8.00 -10.44
C PHE A 186 -11.74 -9.04 -10.46
N ARG A 187 -11.33 -9.49 -9.28
CA ARG A 187 -10.57 -10.72 -9.08
C ARG A 187 -11.23 -11.54 -7.99
N LEU A 188 -11.12 -12.85 -8.14
CA LEU A 188 -11.55 -13.80 -7.13
C LEU A 188 -10.37 -14.04 -6.18
N VAL A 189 -10.63 -13.97 -4.89
CA VAL A 189 -9.64 -14.19 -3.84
C VAL A 189 -10.09 -15.37 -3.00
N PRO A 190 -9.36 -16.50 -3.03
CA PRO A 190 -9.70 -17.68 -2.23
C PRO A 190 -9.71 -17.36 -0.74
N ILE A 191 -10.60 -18.03 -0.01
CA ILE A 191 -10.68 -18.00 1.45
C ILE A 191 -10.66 -19.41 2.02
N GLN A 192 -10.07 -19.55 3.20
CA GLN A 192 -10.07 -20.81 3.93
C GLN A 192 -11.42 -21.06 4.62
N SER A 193 -11.74 -22.33 4.86
CA SER A 193 -12.99 -22.75 5.52
C SER A 193 -13.24 -22.04 6.85
N VAL A 194 -12.20 -21.89 7.66
CA VAL A 194 -12.26 -21.18 8.94
C VAL A 194 -12.73 -19.74 8.77
N LEU A 195 -12.24 -19.04 7.74
CA LEU A 195 -12.71 -17.66 7.46
C LEU A 195 -14.14 -17.66 6.95
N ALA A 196 -14.51 -18.62 6.09
CA ALA A 196 -15.87 -18.75 5.57
C ALA A 196 -16.89 -18.95 6.69
N GLU A 197 -16.63 -19.86 7.64
CA GLU A 197 -17.46 -20.10 8.82
C GLU A 197 -17.62 -18.83 9.68
N MET A 198 -16.51 -18.13 9.92
CA MET A 198 -16.54 -16.89 10.70
C MET A 198 -17.28 -15.74 10.00
N LEU A 199 -17.21 -15.67 8.68
CA LEU A 199 -18.00 -14.73 7.88
C LEU A 199 -19.49 -15.06 7.93
N GLN A 200 -19.85 -16.33 7.83
CA GLN A 200 -21.26 -16.78 7.96
C GLN A 200 -21.80 -16.44 9.37
N HIS A 201 -21.03 -16.73 10.43
CA HIS A 201 -21.43 -16.37 11.79
C HIS A 201 -21.61 -14.83 11.93
N TYR A 202 -20.68 -14.04 11.40
CA TYR A 202 -20.82 -12.58 11.42
C TYR A 202 -22.05 -12.11 10.62
N LEU A 203 -22.39 -12.75 9.49
CA LEU A 203 -23.58 -12.41 8.71
C LEU A 203 -24.89 -12.65 9.49
N LEU A 204 -24.96 -13.70 10.30
CA LEU A 204 -26.11 -13.96 11.17
C LEU A 204 -26.29 -12.83 12.19
N GLU A 205 -25.21 -12.41 12.84
CA GLU A 205 -25.22 -11.30 13.81
C GLU A 205 -25.49 -9.93 13.16
N ARG A 206 -25.03 -9.73 11.91
CA ARG A 206 -25.28 -8.50 11.15
C ARG A 206 -26.76 -8.33 10.78
N GLY A 207 -27.43 -9.41 10.46
CA GLY A 207 -28.81 -9.40 9.99
C GLY A 207 -29.01 -8.71 8.64
N THR A 208 -30.27 -8.49 8.28
CA THR A 208 -30.67 -7.85 7.03
C THR A 208 -30.85 -6.35 7.20
N LEU A 209 -30.26 -5.55 6.30
CA LEU A 209 -30.32 -4.09 6.30
C LEU A 209 -30.72 -3.59 4.91
N ASN A 210 -31.02 -2.28 4.81
CA ASN A 210 -31.37 -1.59 3.56
C ASN A 210 -30.18 -1.37 2.62
N HIS A 211 -29.01 -1.90 2.93
CA HIS A 211 -27.81 -1.88 2.09
C HIS A 211 -26.99 -3.17 2.25
N ASN A 212 -26.16 -3.47 1.25
CA ASN A 212 -25.43 -4.73 1.15
C ASN A 212 -23.97 -4.65 1.63
N PHE A 213 -23.50 -3.53 2.20
CA PHE A 213 -22.13 -3.46 2.74
C PHE A 213 -21.95 -4.52 3.82
N LEU A 214 -20.87 -5.32 3.71
CA LEU A 214 -20.57 -6.37 4.67
C LEU A 214 -20.31 -5.82 6.06
N TRP A 215 -19.41 -4.84 6.16
CA TRP A 215 -18.95 -4.29 7.43
C TRP A 215 -19.78 -3.08 7.85
N ILE A 216 -20.35 -3.13 9.05
CA ILE A 216 -21.25 -2.09 9.55
C ILE A 216 -20.83 -1.58 10.93
N THR A 217 -21.24 -0.36 11.25
CA THR A 217 -21.16 0.22 12.60
C THR A 217 -22.32 -0.27 13.47
N LEU A 218 -22.34 0.12 14.76
CA LEU A 218 -23.50 -0.13 15.63
C LEU A 218 -24.77 0.61 15.17
N ASP A 219 -24.60 1.74 14.46
CA ASP A 219 -25.71 2.51 13.89
C ASP A 219 -26.16 1.94 12.53
N ASN A 220 -25.79 0.71 12.20
CA ASN A 220 -26.13 0.04 10.94
C ASN A 220 -25.72 0.85 9.69
N THR A 221 -24.63 1.60 9.76
CA THR A 221 -24.04 2.31 8.62
C THR A 221 -22.76 1.62 8.15
N PRO A 222 -22.36 1.78 6.87
CA PRO A 222 -21.13 1.15 6.37
C PRO A 222 -19.89 1.57 7.15
N PHE A 223 -19.10 0.59 7.61
CA PHE A 223 -17.87 0.84 8.37
C PHE A 223 -16.74 1.27 7.45
N GLN A 224 -16.42 2.54 7.47
CA GLN A 224 -15.51 3.19 6.54
C GLN A 224 -14.03 2.81 6.77
N ALA A 225 -13.22 2.91 5.72
CA ALA A 225 -11.78 2.62 5.75
C ALA A 225 -11.01 3.38 6.85
N GLY A 226 -11.44 4.60 7.19
CA GLY A 226 -10.87 5.38 8.30
C GLY A 226 -11.08 4.70 9.66
N GLY A 227 -12.30 4.24 9.92
CA GLY A 227 -12.65 3.53 11.15
C GLY A 227 -11.90 2.19 11.27
N ILE A 228 -11.78 1.44 10.17
CA ILE A 228 -11.01 0.18 10.15
C ILE A 228 -9.54 0.43 10.49
N ARG A 229 -8.93 1.48 9.92
CA ARG A 229 -7.54 1.85 10.23
C ARG A 229 -7.37 2.15 11.71
N MET A 230 -8.27 2.95 12.29
CA MET A 230 -8.23 3.31 13.71
C MET A 230 -8.45 2.08 14.60
N MET A 231 -9.34 1.19 14.22
CA MET A 231 -9.61 -0.06 14.93
C MET A 231 -8.35 -0.93 15.00
N ILE A 232 -7.66 -1.17 13.89
CA ILE A 232 -6.40 -1.94 13.85
C ILE A 232 -5.34 -1.27 14.72
N ALA A 233 -5.13 0.04 14.57
CA ALA A 233 -4.14 0.78 15.36
C ALA A 233 -4.41 0.66 16.87
N ARG A 234 -5.69 0.73 17.29
CA ARG A 234 -6.09 0.55 18.69
C ARG A 234 -5.75 -0.85 19.20
N TYR A 235 -6.12 -1.91 18.47
CA TYR A 235 -5.80 -3.27 18.90
C TYR A 235 -4.31 -3.53 18.96
N CYS A 236 -3.52 -3.02 18.04
CA CYS A 236 -2.07 -3.11 18.09
C CYS A 236 -1.49 -2.40 19.32
N SER A 237 -2.02 -1.22 19.66
CA SER A 237 -1.61 -0.49 20.88
C SER A 237 -1.99 -1.28 22.14
N THR A 238 -3.22 -1.83 22.22
CA THR A 238 -3.68 -2.62 23.35
C THR A 238 -2.87 -3.93 23.51
N ALA A 239 -2.51 -4.56 22.39
CA ALA A 239 -1.66 -5.76 22.36
C ALA A 239 -0.17 -5.45 22.56
N ASN A 240 0.21 -4.18 22.76
CA ASN A 240 1.60 -3.71 22.93
C ASN A 240 2.55 -4.23 21.84
N ILE A 241 2.09 -4.24 20.58
CA ILE A 241 2.89 -4.69 19.43
C ILE A 241 4.00 -3.68 19.16
N GLN A 242 5.25 -4.12 19.25
CA GLN A 242 6.45 -3.32 19.04
C GLN A 242 7.19 -3.75 17.76
N GLY A 243 8.02 -2.85 17.20
CA GLY A 243 8.90 -3.15 16.06
C GLY A 243 8.22 -3.19 14.69
N VAL A 244 6.88 -3.08 14.61
CA VAL A 244 6.14 -3.04 13.35
C VAL A 244 5.14 -1.90 13.31
N GLN A 245 4.97 -1.29 12.13
CA GLN A 245 3.90 -0.32 11.92
C GLN A 245 2.58 -1.07 11.71
N CYS A 246 1.71 -1.05 12.71
CA CYS A 246 0.43 -1.72 12.66
C CYS A 246 -0.53 -1.08 11.64
N SER A 247 -0.81 -1.80 10.57
CA SER A 247 -1.66 -1.32 9.48
C SER A 247 -2.23 -2.48 8.66
N CYS A 248 -3.25 -2.22 7.85
CA CYS A 248 -3.73 -3.20 6.86
C CYS A 248 -2.64 -3.61 5.86
N HIS A 249 -1.67 -2.74 5.58
CA HIS A 249 -0.54 -3.09 4.73
C HIS A 249 0.39 -4.10 5.41
N THR A 250 0.56 -4.01 6.72
CA THR A 250 1.34 -5.00 7.48
C THR A 250 0.68 -6.38 7.44
N PHE A 251 -0.65 -6.48 7.57
CA PHE A 251 -1.36 -7.74 7.35
C PHE A 251 -1.10 -8.30 5.94
N ARG A 252 -1.19 -7.44 4.91
CA ARG A 252 -0.93 -7.85 3.53
C ARG A 252 0.51 -8.31 3.31
N HIS A 253 1.50 -7.63 3.90
CA HIS A 253 2.89 -8.06 3.85
C HIS A 253 3.09 -9.38 4.59
N THR A 254 2.43 -9.55 5.73
CA THR A 254 2.46 -10.80 6.51
C THR A 254 1.83 -11.96 5.73
N PHE A 255 0.66 -11.74 5.11
CA PHE A 255 0.05 -12.72 4.22
C PHE A 255 1.01 -13.12 3.09
N ALA A 256 1.58 -12.14 2.37
CA ALA A 256 2.48 -12.40 1.25
C ALA A 256 3.71 -13.20 1.69
N LYS A 257 4.32 -12.81 2.82
CA LYS A 257 5.46 -13.53 3.40
C LYS A 257 5.09 -14.97 3.71
N LYS A 258 4.06 -15.18 4.52
CA LYS A 258 3.65 -16.52 4.95
C LYS A 258 3.24 -17.40 3.78
N TYR A 259 2.57 -16.82 2.76
CA TYR A 259 2.18 -17.52 1.56
C TYR A 259 3.41 -18.09 0.80
N LEU A 260 4.44 -17.26 0.59
CA LEU A 260 5.68 -17.68 -0.09
C LEU A 260 6.49 -18.67 0.76
N MET A 261 6.59 -18.45 2.07
CA MET A 261 7.33 -19.34 2.97
C MET A 261 6.67 -20.73 3.09
N ASN A 262 5.34 -20.78 2.92
CA ASN A 262 4.60 -22.05 2.87
C ASN A 262 4.67 -22.75 1.50
N GLY A 263 5.45 -22.24 0.54
CA GLY A 263 5.66 -22.82 -0.78
C GLY A 263 4.68 -22.34 -1.85
N GLY A 264 3.92 -21.28 -1.58
CA GLY A 264 3.06 -20.64 -2.59
C GLY A 264 3.88 -19.96 -3.67
N ASP A 265 3.44 -20.07 -4.93
CA ASP A 265 4.14 -19.45 -6.05
C ASP A 265 3.85 -17.94 -6.19
N ILE A 266 4.80 -17.21 -6.76
CA ILE A 266 4.75 -15.75 -6.89
C ILE A 266 3.67 -15.27 -7.86
N PHE A 267 3.33 -16.03 -8.90
CA PHE A 267 2.34 -15.63 -9.91
C PHE A 267 0.92 -15.75 -9.35
N THR A 268 0.65 -16.81 -8.61
CA THR A 268 -0.60 -16.97 -7.86
C THR A 268 -0.72 -15.88 -6.79
N LEU A 269 0.36 -15.61 -6.03
CA LEU A 269 0.38 -14.52 -5.06
C LEU A 269 0.08 -13.15 -5.72
N LYS A 270 0.72 -12.86 -6.87
CA LYS A 270 0.44 -11.65 -7.66
C LYS A 270 -1.04 -11.53 -8.00
N SER A 271 -1.65 -12.64 -8.43
CA SER A 271 -3.07 -12.69 -8.83
C SER A 271 -3.99 -12.45 -7.64
N ILE A 272 -3.76 -13.13 -6.51
CA ILE A 272 -4.50 -12.95 -5.26
C ILE A 272 -4.42 -11.50 -4.78
N LEU A 273 -3.21 -10.94 -4.72
CA LEU A 273 -2.97 -9.58 -4.29
C LEU A 273 -3.48 -8.53 -5.29
N GLY A 274 -3.65 -8.89 -6.56
CA GLY A 274 -4.07 -7.98 -7.63
C GLY A 274 -3.00 -6.92 -7.92
N HIS A 275 -1.73 -7.33 -8.03
CA HIS A 275 -0.64 -6.48 -8.50
C HIS A 275 -0.65 -6.46 -10.03
N GLU A 276 -0.66 -5.25 -10.61
CA GLU A 276 -0.59 -5.09 -12.06
C GLU A 276 0.79 -5.49 -12.60
N ARG A 277 1.84 -5.18 -11.84
CA ARG A 277 3.24 -5.45 -12.19
C ARG A 277 3.81 -6.50 -11.27
N ILE A 278 4.63 -7.40 -11.82
CA ILE A 278 5.28 -8.48 -11.06
C ILE A 278 6.32 -7.90 -10.07
N GLU A 279 7.01 -6.84 -10.44
CA GLU A 279 8.05 -6.19 -9.63
C GLU A 279 7.52 -5.77 -8.25
N THR A 280 6.20 -5.49 -8.16
CA THR A 280 5.55 -5.20 -6.86
C THR A 280 5.45 -6.44 -5.98
N THR A 281 5.48 -7.63 -6.55
CA THR A 281 5.45 -8.91 -5.83
C THR A 281 6.85 -9.45 -5.59
N GLU A 282 7.78 -9.22 -6.53
CA GLU A 282 9.20 -9.60 -6.43
C GLU A 282 9.87 -8.97 -5.21
N MET A 283 9.44 -7.78 -4.79
CA MET A 283 9.91 -7.18 -3.54
C MET A 283 9.76 -8.11 -2.32
N TYR A 284 8.79 -9.02 -2.33
CA TYR A 284 8.65 -10.00 -1.25
C TYR A 284 9.69 -11.10 -1.36
N VAL A 285 10.06 -11.51 -2.56
CA VAL A 285 11.12 -12.52 -2.78
C VAL A 285 12.47 -11.96 -2.34
N GLU A 286 12.83 -10.75 -2.76
CA GLU A 286 14.07 -10.07 -2.35
C GLU A 286 14.16 -9.89 -0.82
N LEU A 287 13.02 -9.60 -0.16
CA LEU A 287 12.95 -9.42 1.29
C LEU A 287 13.18 -10.71 2.08
N PHE A 288 12.89 -11.85 1.48
CA PHE A 288 12.93 -13.17 2.15
C PHE A 288 14.09 -14.06 1.66
N SER A 289 15.04 -13.50 0.90
CA SER A 289 16.25 -14.21 0.45
C SER A 289 17.10 -14.83 1.58
N ARG A 290 16.90 -14.37 2.82
CA ARG A 290 17.52 -15.03 4.00
C ARG A 290 16.96 -16.43 4.27
N ASP A 291 15.81 -16.74 3.72
CA ASP A 291 15.14 -18.04 3.85
C ASP A 291 15.45 -18.97 2.66
N LEU A 292 16.46 -18.62 1.81
CA LEU A 292 16.88 -19.44 0.66
C LEU A 292 17.30 -20.85 1.08
N HIS A 293 17.96 -20.99 2.22
CA HIS A 293 18.33 -22.32 2.76
C HIS A 293 17.09 -23.19 3.00
N ILE A 294 16.09 -22.65 3.71
CA ILE A 294 14.85 -23.37 4.02
C ILE A 294 14.11 -23.77 2.73
N GLN A 295 14.08 -22.85 1.75
CA GLN A 295 13.46 -23.14 0.45
C GLN A 295 14.27 -24.16 -0.34
N HIS A 296 15.60 -24.07 -0.30
CA HIS A 296 16.47 -25.02 -0.96
C HIS A 296 16.34 -26.42 -0.36
N GLU A 297 16.36 -26.55 0.99
CA GLU A 297 16.12 -27.82 1.66
C GLU A 297 14.81 -28.46 1.25
N LYS A 298 13.71 -27.67 1.17
CA LYS A 298 12.38 -28.16 0.83
C LYS A 298 12.22 -28.59 -0.63
N PHE A 299 12.94 -27.96 -1.57
CA PHE A 299 12.75 -28.14 -3.00
C PHE A 299 14.01 -28.63 -3.73
N SER A 300 15.07 -29.02 -3.00
CA SER A 300 16.27 -29.57 -3.58
C SER A 300 15.97 -30.93 -4.26
N PRO A 301 16.34 -31.09 -5.53
CA PRO A 301 16.17 -32.39 -6.20
C PRO A 301 16.92 -33.53 -5.52
N ILE A 302 18.01 -33.24 -4.83
CA ILE A 302 18.85 -34.24 -4.17
C ILE A 302 18.13 -34.87 -2.99
N GLU A 303 17.39 -34.05 -2.21
CA GLU A 303 16.61 -34.53 -1.05
C GLU A 303 15.56 -35.58 -1.49
N HIS A 304 14.91 -35.34 -2.62
CA HIS A 304 13.91 -36.27 -3.18
C HIS A 304 14.52 -37.49 -3.85
N LEU A 305 15.81 -37.47 -4.20
CA LEU A 305 16.55 -38.60 -4.78
C LEU A 305 17.27 -39.41 -3.71
N ALA A 306 17.44 -38.91 -2.51
CA ALA A 306 18.16 -39.57 -1.43
C ALA A 306 17.53 -40.89 -1.02
N ASP A 307 16.22 -41.04 -1.14
CA ASP A 307 15.49 -42.29 -0.86
C ASP A 307 15.74 -43.35 -1.93
N ASP A 308 15.95 -42.95 -3.18
CA ASP A 308 16.15 -43.87 -4.32
C ASP A 308 17.64 -44.21 -4.54
N PHE A 309 18.55 -43.33 -4.13
CA PHE A 309 19.99 -43.48 -4.27
C PHE A 309 20.68 -43.23 -2.93
N PRO A 310 20.91 -44.25 -2.10
CA PRO A 310 21.71 -44.09 -0.90
C PRO A 310 23.12 -43.65 -1.30
N PHE A 311 23.40 -42.35 -1.15
CA PHE A 311 24.74 -41.80 -1.24
C PHE A 311 25.54 -42.24 -0.01
N ALA A 312 25.93 -43.54 0.04
CA ALA A 312 26.84 -44.03 1.05
C ALA A 312 28.24 -43.45 0.75
N PHE A 313 28.62 -42.43 1.49
CA PHE A 313 30.05 -42.11 1.62
C PHE A 313 30.72 -43.33 2.28
N ASP A 314 31.49 -44.02 1.54
CA ASP A 314 32.36 -45.09 2.05
C ASP A 314 33.45 -44.44 2.89
N GLU A 315 33.17 -44.34 4.20
CA GLU A 315 34.11 -43.79 5.21
C GLU A 315 35.45 -44.54 5.26
N SER A 316 35.51 -45.75 4.68
CA SER A 316 36.73 -46.54 4.64
C SER A 316 37.84 -45.96 3.70
N LYS A 317 37.48 -44.97 2.85
CA LYS A 317 38.42 -44.34 1.92
C LYS A 317 39.02 -43.01 2.41
N VAL A 318 38.61 -42.51 3.57
CA VAL A 318 39.13 -41.24 4.11
C VAL A 318 40.21 -41.44 5.17
N SER A 319 40.51 -42.66 5.52
CA SER A 319 41.57 -43.00 6.50
C SER A 319 42.83 -43.59 5.84
N GLY A 320 43.30 -42.97 4.79
CA GLY A 320 44.53 -43.37 4.10
C GLY A 320 45.35 -42.16 3.70
N GLU A 321 46.07 -41.54 4.61
CA GLU A 321 47.48 -41.16 4.60
C GLU A 321 47.81 -40.39 5.88
#